data_de5410baeabe34f2478a70d09c47f7b0
#
_entry.id   de5410baeabe34f2478a70d09c47f7b0
#
_cell.length_a   1.000
_cell.length_b   1.000
_cell.length_c   1.000
_cell.angle_alpha   90.00
_cell.angle_beta   90.00
_cell.angle_gamma   90.00
#
_symmetry.space_group_name_H-M   'P 1'
#
loop_
_entity.id
_entity.type
_entity.pdbx_description
1 polymer ?
#
loop_
_entity_poly.entity_id
_entity_poly.type
_entity_poly.pdbx_seq_one_letter_code
_entity_poly.pdbx_strand_id
1 'polypeptide(L)'
;MHLEGAKSVELMPWFWASVKADPHNIDAWTTAWYTANTMLKDHALARRILDEAKAKNPDSLEIAWTEARFVYQGGKGDVAAAAHLLEEARHLGKRKCGGRLSELAPPEAEAFCNILGYLSKILHDCGERGQIRPLLDEARATGADTPVIGEIEARLP
;
A
#
# COMPACT_ATOMS: atom_id res chain seq x y z
N MET A 1 -32.09 -3.94 -3.78
CA MET A 1 -31.23 -5.01 -3.25
C MET A 1 -30.15 -4.38 -2.36
N HIS A 2 -30.44 -4.26 -1.02
CA HIS A 2 -29.59 -3.48 -0.09
C HIS A 2 -29.03 -4.32 1.06
N LEU A 3 -28.85 -5.63 0.85
CA LEU A 3 -28.39 -6.55 1.90
C LEU A 3 -26.88 -6.54 2.15
N GLU A 4 -26.08 -6.09 1.18
CA GLU A 4 -24.60 -6.10 1.32
C GLU A 4 -24.11 -5.00 2.26
N GLY A 5 -24.67 -3.79 2.17
CA GLY A 5 -24.27 -2.68 3.05
C GLY A 5 -24.62 -2.90 4.52
N ALA A 6 -25.78 -3.47 4.80
CA ALA A 6 -26.20 -3.77 6.18
C ALA A 6 -25.27 -4.81 6.84
N LYS A 7 -24.92 -5.88 6.13
CA LYS A 7 -23.97 -6.89 6.62
C LYS A 7 -22.58 -6.32 6.88
N SER A 8 -22.13 -5.37 6.07
CA SER A 8 -20.81 -4.73 6.23
C SER A 8 -20.74 -3.85 7.47
N VAL A 9 -21.83 -3.13 7.80
CA VAL A 9 -21.93 -2.33 9.04
C VAL A 9 -21.86 -3.24 10.27
N GLU A 10 -22.50 -4.41 10.22
CA GLU A 10 -22.48 -5.38 11.31
C GLU A 10 -21.10 -6.02 11.54
N LEU A 11 -20.22 -6.02 10.52
CA LEU A 11 -18.86 -6.56 10.63
C LEU A 11 -17.90 -5.60 11.35
N MET A 12 -18.14 -4.29 11.32
CA MET A 12 -17.22 -3.31 11.90
C MET A 12 -16.92 -3.54 13.40
N PRO A 13 -17.90 -3.87 14.28
CA PRO A 13 -17.61 -4.19 15.67
C PRO A 13 -16.67 -5.39 15.85
N TRP A 14 -16.76 -6.38 14.96
CA TRP A 14 -15.88 -7.55 14.98
C TRP A 14 -14.45 -7.21 14.57
N PHE A 15 -14.28 -6.34 13.55
CA PHE A 15 -12.96 -5.83 13.20
C PHE A 15 -12.32 -5.05 14.33
N TRP A 16 -13.08 -4.17 15.01
CA TRP A 16 -12.60 -3.45 16.18
C TRP A 16 -12.21 -4.38 17.33
N ALA A 17 -12.99 -5.43 17.58
CA ALA A 17 -12.66 -6.43 18.58
C ALA A 17 -11.36 -7.16 18.22
N SER A 18 -11.18 -7.53 16.94
CA SER A 18 -9.99 -8.21 16.45
C SER A 18 -8.73 -7.37 16.61
N VAL A 19 -8.74 -6.11 16.16
CA VAL A 19 -7.56 -5.22 16.26
C VAL A 19 -7.27 -4.78 17.70
N LYS A 20 -8.26 -4.80 18.60
CA LYS A 20 -8.03 -4.59 20.03
C LYS A 20 -7.39 -5.81 20.69
N ALA A 21 -7.79 -7.00 20.27
CA ALA A 21 -7.22 -8.25 20.79
C ALA A 21 -5.77 -8.46 20.31
N ASP A 22 -5.50 -8.13 19.05
CA ASP A 22 -4.16 -8.18 18.44
C ASP A 22 -3.93 -6.94 17.56
N PRO A 23 -3.32 -5.86 18.13
CA PRO A 23 -3.02 -4.64 17.38
C PRO A 23 -1.99 -4.81 16.25
N HIS A 24 -1.28 -5.94 16.20
CA HIS A 24 -0.31 -6.27 15.16
C HIS A 24 -0.87 -7.17 14.07
N ASN A 25 -2.15 -7.49 14.12
CA ASN A 25 -2.84 -8.22 13.07
C ASN A 25 -3.11 -7.31 11.86
N ILE A 26 -2.19 -7.32 10.89
CA ILE A 26 -2.25 -6.46 9.69
C ILE A 26 -3.48 -6.80 8.84
N ASP A 27 -3.83 -8.07 8.70
CA ASP A 27 -5.00 -8.51 7.92
C ASP A 27 -6.30 -7.94 8.49
N ALA A 28 -6.43 -7.88 9.82
CA ALA A 28 -7.60 -7.27 10.45
C ALA A 28 -7.70 -5.77 10.15
N TRP A 29 -6.59 -5.04 10.19
CA TRP A 29 -6.55 -3.62 9.85
C TRP A 29 -6.89 -3.36 8.38
N THR A 30 -6.26 -4.08 7.46
CA THR A 30 -6.48 -3.89 6.02
C THR A 30 -7.89 -4.29 5.61
N THR A 31 -8.45 -5.34 6.22
CA THR A 31 -9.85 -5.75 5.99
C THR A 31 -10.83 -4.72 6.53
N ALA A 32 -10.61 -4.18 7.73
CA ALA A 32 -11.43 -3.11 8.30
C ALA A 32 -11.40 -1.86 7.41
N TRP A 33 -10.21 -1.45 6.96
CA TRP A 33 -10.05 -0.34 6.04
C TRP A 33 -10.79 -0.58 4.72
N TYR A 34 -10.62 -1.76 4.09
CA TYR A 34 -11.30 -2.10 2.85
C TYR A 34 -12.81 -2.03 3.00
N THR A 35 -13.34 -2.57 4.09
CA THR A 35 -14.77 -2.54 4.40
C THR A 35 -15.27 -1.10 4.52
N ALA A 36 -14.59 -0.26 5.31
CA ALA A 36 -14.95 1.15 5.47
C ALA A 36 -14.87 1.93 4.15
N ASN A 37 -13.75 1.79 3.42
CA ASN A 37 -13.48 2.57 2.23
C ASN A 37 -14.32 2.15 1.01
N THR A 38 -14.47 0.83 0.80
CA THR A 38 -15.01 0.29 -0.46
C THR A 38 -16.48 -0.11 -0.30
N MET A 39 -16.82 -0.79 0.79
CA MET A 39 -18.17 -1.32 0.98
C MET A 39 -19.10 -0.27 1.61
N LEU A 40 -18.65 0.41 2.66
CA LEU A 40 -19.44 1.46 3.34
C LEU A 40 -19.29 2.82 2.68
N LYS A 41 -18.24 3.03 1.89
CA LYS A 41 -17.86 4.33 1.29
C LYS A 41 -17.70 5.44 2.35
N ASP A 42 -17.33 5.05 3.56
CA ASP A 42 -17.03 5.95 4.67
C ASP A 42 -15.53 6.24 4.71
N HIS A 43 -15.13 7.23 3.91
CA HIS A 43 -13.71 7.62 3.79
C HIS A 43 -13.15 8.22 5.08
N ALA A 44 -13.99 8.84 5.91
CA ALA A 44 -13.56 9.38 7.20
C ALA A 44 -13.22 8.24 8.18
N LEU A 45 -14.05 7.21 8.23
CA LEU A 45 -13.78 6.00 9.02
C LEU A 45 -12.55 5.26 8.47
N ALA A 46 -12.43 5.11 7.15
CA ALA A 46 -11.27 4.49 6.51
C ALA A 46 -9.97 5.22 6.88
N ARG A 47 -9.96 6.55 6.90
CA ARG A 47 -8.81 7.35 7.32
C ARG A 47 -8.44 7.08 8.77
N ARG A 48 -9.41 7.11 9.68
CA ARG A 48 -9.17 6.81 11.11
C ARG A 48 -8.57 5.42 11.32
N ILE A 49 -9.09 4.41 10.61
CA ILE A 49 -8.56 3.04 10.66
C ILE A 49 -7.09 3.00 10.25
N LEU A 50 -6.72 3.68 9.16
CA LEU A 50 -5.32 3.76 8.71
C LEU A 50 -4.43 4.48 9.70
N ASP A 51 -4.88 5.59 10.27
CA ASP A 51 -4.10 6.34 11.26
C ASP A 51 -3.80 5.49 12.50
N GLU A 52 -4.79 4.75 13.00
CA GLU A 52 -4.60 3.83 14.12
C GLU A 52 -3.71 2.63 13.76
N ALA A 53 -3.94 2.03 12.57
CA ALA A 53 -3.12 0.93 12.08
C ALA A 53 -1.64 1.31 11.96
N LYS A 54 -1.35 2.48 11.39
CA LYS A 54 0.00 3.01 11.24
C LYS A 54 0.66 3.31 12.59
N ALA A 55 -0.10 3.87 13.54
CA ALA A 55 0.41 4.13 14.88
C ALA A 55 0.81 2.85 15.62
N LYS A 56 0.10 1.73 15.37
CA LYS A 56 0.39 0.43 15.99
C LYS A 56 1.45 -0.38 15.20
N ASN A 57 1.57 -0.13 13.90
CA ASN A 57 2.42 -0.90 12.99
C ASN A 57 3.21 0.04 12.06
N PRO A 58 4.09 0.90 12.63
CA PRO A 58 4.80 1.94 11.86
C PRO A 58 5.74 1.37 10.78
N ASP A 59 6.18 0.13 10.96
CA ASP A 59 7.11 -0.55 10.04
C ASP A 59 6.41 -1.54 9.10
N SER A 60 5.08 -1.51 9.00
CA SER A 60 4.34 -2.37 8.07
C SER A 60 4.30 -1.77 6.66
N LEU A 61 4.89 -2.48 5.70
CA LEU A 61 4.82 -2.11 4.28
C LEU A 61 3.40 -2.23 3.72
N GLU A 62 2.61 -3.16 4.21
CA GLU A 62 1.21 -3.35 3.80
C GLU A 62 0.36 -2.15 4.21
N ILE A 63 0.53 -1.65 5.43
CA ILE A 63 -0.17 -0.43 5.89
C ILE A 63 0.30 0.79 5.10
N ALA A 64 1.62 0.96 4.90
CA ALA A 64 2.18 2.06 4.12
C ALA A 64 1.68 2.06 2.67
N TRP A 65 1.62 0.89 2.04
CA TRP A 65 1.05 0.70 0.72
C TRP A 65 -0.45 1.06 0.69
N THR A 66 -1.21 0.60 1.67
CA THR A 66 -2.65 0.87 1.77
C THR A 66 -2.92 2.37 1.93
N GLU A 67 -2.11 3.07 2.74
CA GLU A 67 -2.21 4.52 2.91
C GLU A 67 -1.93 5.26 1.59
N ALA A 68 -0.86 4.91 0.90
CA ALA A 68 -0.51 5.53 -0.39
C ALA A 68 -1.62 5.35 -1.43
N ARG A 69 -2.20 4.15 -1.54
CA ARG A 69 -3.36 3.89 -2.41
C ARG A 69 -4.58 4.72 -2.06
N PHE A 70 -4.86 4.84 -0.76
CA PHE A 70 -5.99 5.63 -0.28
C PHE A 70 -5.83 7.11 -0.66
N VAL A 71 -4.65 7.67 -0.50
CA VAL A 71 -4.34 9.07 -0.87
C VAL A 71 -4.33 9.26 -2.39
N TYR A 72 -3.83 8.28 -3.14
CA TYR A 72 -3.76 8.34 -4.61
C TYR A 72 -5.14 8.31 -5.29
N GLN A 73 -6.07 7.53 -4.77
CA GLN A 73 -7.44 7.38 -5.30
C GLN A 73 -7.52 7.16 -6.83
N GLY A 74 -6.64 6.32 -7.35
CA GLY A 74 -6.58 6.05 -8.79
C GLY A 74 -6.22 7.27 -9.65
N GLY A 75 -5.44 8.20 -9.11
CA GLY A 75 -5.01 9.43 -9.79
C GLY A 75 -5.96 10.62 -9.60
N LYS A 76 -7.05 10.46 -8.85
CA LYS A 76 -8.03 11.52 -8.54
C LYS A 76 -7.75 12.21 -7.20
N GLY A 77 -6.88 11.63 -6.38
CA GLY A 77 -6.49 12.17 -5.07
C GLY A 77 -5.27 13.08 -5.15
N ASP A 78 -4.59 13.23 -4.02
CA ASP A 78 -3.34 13.98 -3.93
C ASP A 78 -2.17 13.13 -4.44
N VAL A 79 -1.84 13.30 -5.72
CA VAL A 79 -0.79 12.52 -6.39
C VAL A 79 0.60 12.83 -5.80
N ALA A 80 0.86 14.07 -5.42
CA ALA A 80 2.14 14.47 -4.83
C ALA A 80 2.32 13.86 -3.43
N ALA A 81 1.28 13.91 -2.58
CA ALA A 81 1.30 13.25 -1.29
C ALA A 81 1.44 11.73 -1.41
N ALA A 82 0.75 11.11 -2.39
CA ALA A 82 0.88 9.69 -2.65
C ALA A 82 2.31 9.30 -3.08
N ALA A 83 2.93 10.09 -3.96
CA ALA A 83 4.33 9.88 -4.37
C ALA A 83 5.28 9.95 -3.17
N HIS A 84 5.11 10.92 -2.29
CA HIS A 84 5.90 11.06 -1.07
C HIS A 84 5.76 9.84 -0.16
N LEU A 85 4.52 9.39 0.09
CA LEU A 85 4.26 8.19 0.89
C LEU A 85 4.88 6.92 0.28
N LEU A 86 4.83 6.79 -1.05
CA LEU A 86 5.45 5.66 -1.75
C LEU A 86 6.98 5.69 -1.65
N GLU A 87 7.60 6.88 -1.72
CA GLU A 87 9.05 7.02 -1.52
C GLU A 87 9.46 6.67 -0.08
N GLU A 88 8.73 7.12 0.93
CA GLU A 88 8.97 6.73 2.33
C GLU A 88 8.84 5.21 2.50
N ALA A 89 7.79 4.62 1.93
CA ALA A 89 7.56 3.18 1.97
C ALA A 89 8.66 2.39 1.22
N ARG A 90 9.14 2.91 0.08
CA ARG A 90 10.28 2.35 -0.65
C ARG A 90 11.54 2.31 0.22
N HIS A 91 11.87 3.40 0.88
CA HIS A 91 13.01 3.46 1.78
C HIS A 91 12.86 2.52 2.98
N LEU A 92 11.65 2.40 3.53
CA LEU A 92 11.35 1.43 4.59
C LEU A 92 11.60 -0.01 4.09
N GLY A 93 11.05 -0.35 2.92
CA GLY A 93 11.20 -1.67 2.32
C GLY A 93 12.67 -2.04 2.08
N LYS A 94 13.46 -1.11 1.56
CA LYS A 94 14.92 -1.30 1.38
C LYS A 94 15.64 -1.62 2.69
N ARG A 95 15.34 -0.89 3.75
CA ARG A 95 15.94 -1.16 5.07
C ARG A 95 15.55 -2.54 5.60
N LYS A 96 14.27 -2.91 5.47
CA LYS A 96 13.74 -4.20 5.96
C LYS A 96 14.30 -5.39 5.19
N CYS A 97 14.39 -5.32 3.87
CA CYS A 97 14.82 -6.44 3.04
C CYS A 97 16.35 -6.59 2.95
N GLY A 98 17.13 -5.62 3.45
CA GLY A 98 18.59 -5.68 3.36
C GLY A 98 19.12 -5.90 1.93
N GLY A 99 18.35 -5.50 0.93
CA GLY A 99 18.67 -5.67 -0.49
C GLY A 99 18.13 -6.95 -1.14
N ARG A 100 17.41 -7.79 -0.40
CA ARG A 100 16.83 -9.04 -0.94
C ARG A 100 15.38 -9.20 -0.52
N LEU A 101 14.50 -9.26 -1.49
CA LEU A 101 13.05 -9.40 -1.27
C LEU A 101 12.68 -10.67 -0.50
N SER A 102 13.47 -11.74 -0.66
CA SER A 102 13.28 -13.01 0.04
C SER A 102 13.45 -12.92 1.58
N GLU A 103 13.99 -11.82 2.09
CA GLU A 103 14.08 -11.57 3.53
C GLU A 103 12.78 -11.00 4.13
N LEU A 104 11.84 -10.58 3.28
CA LEU A 104 10.52 -10.13 3.71
C LEU A 104 9.52 -11.28 3.76
N ALA A 105 8.56 -11.18 4.67
CA ALA A 105 7.38 -12.06 4.62
C ALA A 105 6.62 -11.86 3.30
N PRO A 106 5.98 -12.89 2.73
CA PRO A 106 5.32 -12.79 1.42
C PRO A 106 4.38 -11.60 1.25
N PRO A 107 3.49 -11.25 2.21
CA PRO A 107 2.63 -10.07 2.08
C PRO A 107 3.41 -8.75 2.02
N GLU A 108 4.49 -8.63 2.78
CA GLU A 108 5.35 -7.44 2.74
C GLU A 108 6.17 -7.35 1.45
N ALA A 109 6.63 -8.49 0.93
CA ALA A 109 7.31 -8.57 -0.36
C ALA A 109 6.39 -8.12 -1.49
N GLU A 110 5.14 -8.57 -1.50
CA GLU A 110 4.11 -8.13 -2.44
C GLU A 110 3.84 -6.63 -2.31
N ALA A 111 3.67 -6.13 -1.08
CA ALA A 111 3.48 -4.70 -0.84
C ALA A 111 4.65 -3.87 -1.37
N PHE A 112 5.90 -4.32 -1.17
CA PHE A 112 7.07 -3.63 -1.70
C PHE A 112 7.10 -3.60 -3.23
N CYS A 113 6.79 -4.70 -3.89
CA CYS A 113 6.65 -4.75 -5.35
C CYS A 113 5.58 -3.76 -5.86
N ASN A 114 4.43 -3.73 -5.21
CA ASN A 114 3.36 -2.79 -5.54
C ASN A 114 3.79 -1.32 -5.36
N ILE A 115 4.55 -1.02 -4.30
CA ILE A 115 5.11 0.32 -4.05
C ILE A 115 6.00 0.76 -5.22
N LEU A 116 6.93 -0.10 -5.67
CA LEU A 116 7.81 0.20 -6.81
C LEU A 116 7.01 0.40 -8.11
N GLY A 117 6.05 -0.47 -8.39
CA GLY A 117 5.20 -0.39 -9.57
C GLY A 117 4.37 0.90 -9.62
N TYR A 118 3.73 1.27 -8.52
CA TYR A 118 2.92 2.50 -8.45
C TYR A 118 3.77 3.77 -8.47
N LEU A 119 4.91 3.76 -7.82
CA LEU A 119 5.83 4.90 -7.89
C LEU A 119 6.30 5.13 -9.33
N SER A 120 6.66 4.07 -10.06
CA SER A 120 7.02 4.17 -11.48
C SER A 120 5.88 4.72 -12.33
N LYS A 121 4.63 4.34 -12.02
CA LYS A 121 3.44 4.87 -12.71
C LYS A 121 3.27 6.37 -12.47
N ILE A 122 3.36 6.82 -11.23
CA ILE A 122 3.24 8.24 -10.90
C ILE A 122 4.34 9.05 -11.58
N LEU A 123 5.59 8.60 -11.52
CA LEU A 123 6.72 9.27 -12.17
C LEU A 123 6.54 9.37 -13.69
N HIS A 124 6.03 8.32 -14.31
CA HIS A 124 5.70 8.34 -15.75
C HIS A 124 4.61 9.37 -16.07
N ASP A 125 3.52 9.35 -15.30
CA ASP A 125 2.35 10.22 -15.53
C ASP A 125 2.68 11.70 -15.25
N CYS A 126 3.60 11.97 -14.32
CA CYS A 126 4.12 13.31 -14.04
C CYS A 126 5.23 13.78 -14.99
N GLY A 127 5.67 12.94 -15.93
CA GLY A 127 6.75 13.28 -16.87
C GLY A 127 8.17 13.12 -16.32
N GLU A 128 8.34 12.63 -15.09
CA GLU A 128 9.63 12.41 -14.42
C GLU A 128 10.27 11.08 -14.79
N ARG A 129 10.24 10.74 -16.08
CA ARG A 129 10.65 9.43 -16.60
C ARG A 129 12.12 9.08 -16.33
N GLY A 130 12.98 10.09 -16.16
CA GLY A 130 14.38 9.86 -15.82
C GLY A 130 14.61 9.19 -14.47
N GLN A 131 13.63 9.27 -13.56
CA GLN A 131 13.69 8.63 -12.25
C GLN A 131 13.22 7.16 -12.26
N ILE A 132 12.63 6.69 -13.36
CA ILE A 132 12.13 5.30 -13.48
C ILE A 132 13.28 4.30 -13.60
N ARG A 133 14.39 4.66 -14.26
CA ARG A 133 15.54 3.78 -14.41
C ARG A 133 16.14 3.33 -13.07
N PRO A 134 16.38 4.20 -12.11
CA PRO A 134 16.83 3.80 -10.77
C PRO A 134 15.85 2.85 -10.06
N LEU A 135 14.54 3.01 -10.23
CA LEU A 135 13.55 2.07 -9.68
C LEU A 135 13.63 0.69 -10.31
N LEU A 136 13.84 0.62 -11.63
CA LEU A 136 14.02 -0.65 -12.33
C LEU A 136 15.28 -1.38 -11.84
N ASP A 137 16.39 -0.64 -11.72
CA ASP A 137 17.65 -1.20 -11.25
C ASP A 137 17.52 -1.73 -9.80
N GLU A 138 16.78 -1.01 -8.96
CA GLU A 138 16.45 -1.45 -7.60
C GLU A 138 15.55 -2.68 -7.60
N ALA A 139 14.50 -2.71 -8.39
CA ALA A 139 13.60 -3.86 -8.50
C ALA A 139 14.35 -5.13 -8.90
N ARG A 140 15.26 -5.02 -9.87
CA ARG A 140 16.11 -6.12 -10.30
C ARG A 140 17.11 -6.56 -9.23
N ALA A 141 17.76 -5.59 -8.58
CA ALA A 141 18.75 -5.86 -7.54
C ALA A 141 18.15 -6.54 -6.32
N THR A 142 16.90 -6.19 -5.95
CA THR A 142 16.19 -6.79 -4.81
C THR A 142 15.55 -8.13 -5.15
N GLY A 143 15.47 -8.50 -6.43
CA GLY A 143 14.83 -9.74 -6.88
C GLY A 143 13.30 -9.63 -6.93
N ALA A 144 12.77 -8.45 -7.30
CA ALA A 144 11.35 -8.26 -7.53
C ALA A 144 10.85 -9.23 -8.64
N ASP A 145 9.57 -9.54 -8.58
CA ASP A 145 8.97 -10.48 -9.53
C ASP A 145 8.94 -9.94 -10.96
N THR A 146 8.89 -10.86 -11.93
CA THR A 146 8.92 -10.53 -13.36
C THR A 146 7.78 -9.59 -13.79
N PRO A 147 6.54 -9.71 -13.30
CA PRO A 147 5.46 -8.78 -13.64
C PRO A 147 5.79 -7.32 -13.28
N VAL A 148 6.28 -7.06 -12.07
CA VAL A 148 6.64 -5.69 -11.63
C VAL A 148 7.79 -5.14 -12.44
N ILE A 149 8.83 -5.94 -12.70
CA ILE A 149 9.94 -5.55 -13.56
C ILE A 149 9.42 -5.14 -14.95
N GLY A 150 8.57 -5.98 -15.57
CA GLY A 150 7.96 -5.69 -16.87
C GLY A 150 7.11 -4.41 -16.88
N GLU A 151 6.34 -4.17 -15.83
CA GLU A 151 5.56 -2.94 -15.69
C GLU A 151 6.43 -1.67 -15.60
N ILE A 152 7.54 -1.74 -14.87
CA ILE A 152 8.47 -0.61 -14.75
C ILE A 152 9.21 -0.39 -16.08
N GLU A 153 9.67 -1.47 -16.74
CA GLU A 153 10.32 -1.40 -18.05
C GLU A 153 9.44 -0.74 -19.11
N ALA A 154 8.15 -1.08 -19.14
CA ALA A 154 7.20 -0.52 -20.10
C ALA A 154 7.00 0.99 -19.95
N ARG A 155 7.43 1.60 -18.84
CA ARG A 155 7.32 3.05 -18.55
C ARG A 155 8.63 3.80 -18.80
N LEU A 156 9.70 3.10 -19.16
CA LEU A 156 10.96 3.77 -19.54
C LEU A 156 10.75 4.62 -20.80
N PRO A 157 11.53 5.73 -20.96
CA PRO A 157 11.47 6.56 -22.16
C PRO A 157 12.00 5.83 -23.39
#